data_05e49b16fc46ba3a8bc4877e4f9154d2
#
_entry.id   05e49b16fc46ba3a8bc4877e4f9154d2
#
_cell.length_a   1.000
_cell.length_b   1.000
_cell.length_c   1.000
_cell.angle_alpha   90.00
_cell.angle_beta   90.00
_cell.angle_gamma   90.00
#
_symmetry.space_group_name_H-M   'P 1'
#
loop_
_entity.id
_entity.type
_entity.pdbx_description
1 polymer ?
#
loop_
_entity_poly.entity_id
_entity_poly.type
_entity_poly.pdbx_seq_one_letter_code
_entity_poly.pdbx_strand_id
1 'polypeptide(L)'
;MKHNITVEGIKVYAFHGCLEEEKKIGGNYIVDVFIETDFTEAAQYDELKQTVDYVWVNQVVKEEMAIRSKLIESVGQRIINSLKSKNHNAKYKVVI
;
A
#
# COMPACT_ATOMS: atom_id res chain seq x y z
N MET A 1 5.69 7.72 21.10
CA MET A 1 6.34 8.52 20.03
C MET A 1 5.91 8.00 18.66
N LYS A 2 5.57 8.91 17.76
CA LYS A 2 5.12 8.53 16.42
C LYS A 2 6.27 8.62 15.43
N HIS A 3 6.33 7.65 14.53
CA HIS A 3 7.35 7.58 13.48
C HIS A 3 6.68 7.50 12.13
N ASN A 4 7.34 8.03 11.12
CA ASN A 4 6.86 8.01 9.74
C ASN A 4 7.70 7.05 8.91
N ILE A 5 7.02 6.16 8.22
CA ILE A 5 7.63 5.20 7.31
C ILE A 5 7.08 5.49 5.92
N THR A 6 7.95 5.55 4.93
CA THR A 6 7.55 5.79 3.55
C THR A 6 8.07 4.65 2.68
N VAL A 7 7.18 4.04 1.92
CA VAL A 7 7.54 3.04 0.90
C VAL A 7 7.19 3.66 -0.44
N GLU A 8 8.18 4.18 -1.14
CA GLU A 8 8.00 4.94 -2.37
C GLU A 8 8.40 4.17 -3.62
N GLY A 9 7.81 4.56 -4.74
CA GLY A 9 8.23 4.08 -6.04
C GLY A 9 7.89 2.62 -6.32
N ILE A 10 6.80 2.10 -5.77
CA ILE A 10 6.35 0.75 -6.07
C ILE A 10 5.77 0.76 -7.49
N LYS A 11 6.49 0.15 -8.42
CA LYS A 11 6.09 0.13 -9.83
C LYS A 11 5.21 -1.08 -10.11
N VAL A 12 4.02 -0.82 -10.68
CA VAL A 12 3.06 -1.88 -11.00
C VAL A 12 2.46 -1.59 -12.37
N TYR A 13 2.33 -2.63 -13.19
CA TYR A 13 1.55 -2.57 -14.42
C TYR A 13 0.16 -3.11 -14.13
N ALA A 14 -0.88 -2.33 -14.43
CA ALA A 14 -2.24 -2.69 -14.07
C ALA A 14 -3.25 -2.20 -15.10
N PHE A 15 -4.51 -2.62 -14.95
CA PHE A 15 -5.58 -2.41 -15.94
C PHE A 15 -6.75 -1.63 -15.34
N HIS A 16 -6.47 -0.64 -14.52
CA HIS A 16 -7.51 0.17 -13.89
C HIS A 16 -8.03 1.26 -14.84
N GLY A 17 -9.28 1.64 -14.64
CA GLY A 17 -9.91 2.74 -15.35
C GLY A 17 -11.29 2.39 -15.88
N CYS A 18 -12.03 3.42 -16.31
CA CYS A 18 -13.40 3.28 -16.81
C CYS A 18 -13.48 2.94 -18.29
N LEU A 19 -12.44 3.27 -19.05
CA LEU A 19 -12.45 3.09 -20.51
C LEU A 19 -12.10 1.65 -20.89
N GLU A 20 -12.68 1.17 -21.97
CA GLU A 20 -12.40 -0.17 -22.49
C GLU A 20 -10.93 -0.34 -22.89
N GLU A 21 -10.31 0.70 -23.42
CA GLU A 21 -8.89 0.69 -23.78
C GLU A 21 -8.01 0.46 -22.56
N GLU A 22 -8.33 1.09 -21.44
CA GLU A 22 -7.59 0.93 -20.19
C GLU A 22 -7.67 -0.51 -19.67
N LYS A 23 -8.83 -1.15 -19.84
CA LYS A 23 -9.04 -2.55 -19.45
C LYS A 23 -8.21 -3.52 -20.29
N LYS A 24 -8.01 -3.20 -21.57
CA LYS A 24 -7.31 -4.10 -22.51
C LYS A 24 -5.82 -3.86 -22.56
N ILE A 25 -5.40 -2.60 -22.51
CA ILE A 25 -4.01 -2.20 -22.72
C ILE A 25 -3.25 -2.10 -21.39
N GLY A 26 -3.92 -1.59 -20.36
CA GLY A 26 -3.29 -1.34 -19.08
C GLY A 26 -2.39 -0.11 -19.08
N GLY A 27 -1.62 0.05 -18.03
CA GLY A 27 -0.70 1.17 -17.89
C GLY A 27 0.25 0.97 -16.72
N ASN A 28 1.26 1.82 -16.66
CA ASN A 28 2.23 1.83 -15.58
C ASN A 28 1.73 2.72 -14.46
N TYR A 29 1.80 2.22 -13.23
CA TYR A 29 1.44 2.96 -12.03
C TYR A 29 2.61 2.98 -11.07
N ILE A 30 2.73 4.08 -10.33
CA ILE A 30 3.68 4.19 -9.22
C ILE A 30 2.86 4.42 -7.97
N VAL A 31 3.07 3.57 -6.97
CA VAL A 31 2.33 3.63 -5.70
C VAL A 31 3.30 4.01 -4.60
N ASP A 32 2.92 5.02 -3.84
CA ASP A 32 3.65 5.43 -2.64
C ASP A 32 2.76 5.21 -1.43
N VAL A 33 3.32 4.62 -0.38
CA VAL A 33 2.61 4.35 0.86
C VAL A 33 3.30 5.09 1.99
N PHE A 34 2.54 5.92 2.69
CA PHE A 34 3.02 6.68 3.84
C PHE A 34 2.36 6.13 5.10
N ILE A 35 3.16 5.80 6.09
CA ILE A 35 2.69 5.12 7.29
C ILE A 35 3.15 5.91 8.52
N GLU A 36 2.22 6.25 9.40
CA GLU A 36 2.51 6.85 10.68
C GLU A 36 2.20 5.82 11.77
N THR A 37 3.20 5.42 12.50
CA THR A 37 3.06 4.40 13.54
C THR A 37 4.09 4.62 14.64
N ASP A 38 3.92 3.92 15.76
CA ASP A 38 4.91 3.88 16.83
C ASP A 38 5.64 2.55 16.74
N PHE A 39 6.94 2.60 16.45
CA PHE A 39 7.76 1.39 16.40
C PHE A 39 8.90 1.42 17.44
N THR A 40 8.70 2.16 18.52
CA THR A 40 9.68 2.24 19.62
C THR A 40 10.00 0.86 20.16
N GLU A 41 9.00 0.00 20.37
CA GLU A 41 9.22 -1.36 20.83
C GLU A 41 10.00 -2.20 19.83
N ALA A 42 9.70 -2.07 18.54
CA ALA A 42 10.42 -2.80 17.48
C ALA A 42 11.89 -2.42 17.47
N ALA A 43 12.18 -1.12 17.59
CA ALA A 43 13.57 -0.63 17.63
C ALA A 43 14.29 -1.10 18.88
N GLN A 44 13.59 -1.13 20.02
CA GLN A 44 14.18 -1.54 21.31
C GLN A 44 14.49 -3.04 21.35
N TYR A 45 13.62 -3.88 20.78
CA TYR A 45 13.73 -5.33 20.87
C TYR A 45 14.16 -5.98 19.57
N ASP A 46 14.37 -5.20 18.51
CA ASP A 46 14.77 -5.67 17.18
C ASP A 46 13.82 -6.75 16.64
N GLU A 47 12.50 -6.51 16.74
CA GLU A 47 11.49 -7.46 16.30
C GLU A 47 10.57 -6.84 15.23
N LEU A 48 10.56 -7.44 14.02
CA LEU A 48 9.73 -6.98 12.90
C LEU A 48 8.23 -7.05 13.17
N LYS A 49 7.78 -8.00 13.96
CA LYS A 49 6.35 -8.14 14.26
C LYS A 49 5.76 -6.97 15.02
N GLN A 50 6.61 -6.13 15.62
CA GLN A 50 6.19 -4.94 16.38
C GLN A 50 6.22 -3.67 15.55
N THR A 51 6.49 -3.78 14.26
CA THR A 51 6.45 -2.66 13.32
C THR A 51 5.89 -3.12 11.98
N VAL A 52 5.87 -2.21 11.01
CA VAL A 52 5.38 -2.52 9.66
C VAL A 52 6.50 -3.15 8.85
N ASP A 53 6.22 -4.31 8.27
CA ASP A 53 7.13 -5.02 7.39
C ASP A 53 7.03 -4.47 5.97
N TYR A 54 8.11 -3.88 5.47
CA TYR A 54 8.16 -3.30 4.12
C TYR A 54 7.89 -4.31 3.01
N VAL A 55 8.35 -5.54 3.19
CA VAL A 55 8.11 -6.63 2.21
C VAL A 55 6.61 -6.92 2.12
N TRP A 56 5.95 -6.97 3.26
CA TRP A 56 4.50 -7.19 3.31
C TRP A 56 3.73 -6.02 2.67
N VAL A 57 4.14 -4.77 2.93
CA VAL A 57 3.51 -3.59 2.30
C VAL A 57 3.61 -3.69 0.78
N ASN A 58 4.78 -4.02 0.26
CA ASN A 58 5.01 -4.19 -1.17
C ASN A 58 4.10 -5.28 -1.76
N GLN A 59 3.99 -6.40 -1.06
CA GLN A 59 3.15 -7.52 -1.46
C GLN A 59 1.68 -7.14 -1.50
N VAL A 60 1.16 -6.46 -0.48
CA VAL A 60 -0.23 -6.00 -0.42
C VAL A 60 -0.54 -5.06 -1.59
N VAL A 61 0.34 -4.10 -1.85
CA VAL A 61 0.15 -3.16 -2.96
C VAL A 61 0.05 -3.91 -4.28
N LYS A 62 0.95 -4.85 -4.54
CA LYS A 62 0.95 -5.61 -5.79
C LYS A 62 -0.29 -6.49 -5.92
N GLU A 63 -0.72 -7.13 -4.85
CA GLU A 63 -1.92 -7.97 -4.86
C GLU A 63 -3.18 -7.16 -5.13
N GLU A 64 -3.35 -6.02 -4.46
CA GLU A 64 -4.54 -5.18 -4.65
C GLU A 64 -4.54 -4.50 -6.01
N MET A 65 -3.38 -4.08 -6.50
CA MET A 65 -3.27 -3.47 -7.83
C MET A 65 -3.55 -4.46 -8.95
N ALA A 66 -3.37 -5.75 -8.72
CA ALA A 66 -3.68 -6.79 -9.69
C ALA A 66 -5.19 -6.98 -9.91
N ILE A 67 -6.01 -6.56 -8.96
CA ILE A 67 -7.47 -6.63 -9.07
C ILE A 67 -7.96 -5.35 -9.76
N ARG A 68 -8.48 -5.50 -10.98
CA ARG A 68 -8.93 -4.35 -11.76
C ARG A 68 -10.08 -3.62 -11.09
N SER A 69 -10.04 -2.30 -11.09
CA SER A 69 -11.13 -1.41 -10.69
C SER A 69 -11.33 -0.31 -11.70
N LYS A 70 -12.57 0.15 -11.82
CA LYS A 70 -12.90 1.28 -12.69
C LYS A 70 -12.34 2.59 -12.14
N LEU A 71 -12.25 2.70 -10.81
CA LEU A 71 -11.79 3.91 -10.13
C LEU A 71 -10.51 3.62 -9.34
N ILE A 72 -9.50 4.46 -9.53
CA ILE A 72 -8.24 4.38 -8.79
C ILE A 72 -8.48 4.58 -7.30
N GLU A 73 -9.42 5.44 -6.92
CA GLU A 73 -9.79 5.69 -5.52
C GLU A 73 -10.22 4.40 -4.82
N SER A 74 -10.90 3.52 -5.52
CA SER A 74 -11.33 2.22 -4.97
C SER A 74 -10.14 1.31 -4.69
N VAL A 75 -9.14 1.33 -5.57
CA VAL A 75 -7.89 0.56 -5.38
C VAL A 75 -7.14 1.07 -4.17
N GLY A 76 -6.99 2.40 -4.06
CA GLY A 76 -6.32 3.02 -2.92
C GLY A 76 -7.00 2.65 -1.60
N GLN A 77 -8.31 2.66 -1.56
CA GLN A 77 -9.06 2.28 -0.36
C GLN A 77 -8.88 0.80 -0.01
N ARG A 78 -8.83 -0.10 -1.01
CA ARG A 78 -8.56 -1.52 -0.76
C ARG A 78 -7.16 -1.73 -0.18
N ILE A 79 -6.16 -1.02 -0.69
CA ILE A 79 -4.80 -1.10 -0.16
C ILE A 79 -4.79 -0.70 1.31
N ILE A 80 -5.41 0.43 1.65
CA ILE A 80 -5.49 0.91 3.03
C ILE A 80 -6.21 -0.12 3.92
N ASN A 81 -7.33 -0.67 3.46
CA ASN A 81 -8.09 -1.65 4.22
C ASN A 81 -7.26 -2.92 4.49
N SER A 82 -6.53 -3.40 3.50
CA SER A 82 -5.67 -4.58 3.66
C SER A 82 -4.51 -4.32 4.63
N LEU A 83 -3.91 -3.14 4.58
CA LEU A 83 -2.85 -2.78 5.51
C LEU A 83 -3.38 -2.65 6.93
N LYS A 84 -4.54 -2.05 7.12
CA LYS A 84 -5.18 -1.91 8.44
C LYS A 84 -5.63 -3.24 9.02
N SER A 85 -5.91 -4.23 8.20
CA SER A 85 -6.36 -5.55 8.69
C SER A 85 -5.29 -6.23 9.54
N LYS A 86 -4.02 -5.96 9.28
CA LYS A 86 -2.90 -6.52 10.05
C LYS A 86 -2.37 -5.55 11.09
N ASN A 87 -2.33 -4.25 10.79
CA ASN A 87 -1.85 -3.23 11.70
C ASN A 87 -2.82 -2.05 11.73
N HIS A 88 -3.88 -2.17 12.51
CA HIS A 88 -4.95 -1.18 12.58
C HIS A 88 -4.60 0.05 13.41
N ASN A 89 -3.49 0.02 14.17
CA ASN A 89 -3.07 1.15 15.00
C ASN A 89 -2.29 2.21 14.22
N ALA A 90 -1.79 1.87 13.04
CA ALA A 90 -1.08 2.81 12.19
C ALA A 90 -2.05 3.63 11.34
N LYS A 91 -1.58 4.80 10.90
CA LYS A 91 -2.29 5.63 9.94
C LYS A 91 -1.63 5.49 8.57
N TYR A 92 -2.43 5.37 7.53
CA TYR A 92 -1.95 5.11 6.19
C TYR A 92 -2.43 6.18 5.21
N LYS A 93 -1.53 6.58 4.31
CA LYS A 93 -1.85 7.40 3.15
C LYS A 93 -1.28 6.72 1.92
N VAL A 94 -2.10 6.51 0.90
CA VAL A 94 -1.69 5.87 -0.34
C VAL A 94 -1.84 6.88 -1.47
N VAL A 95 -0.79 7.04 -2.26
CA VAL A 95 -0.77 7.89 -3.46
C VAL A 95 -0.47 6.99 -4.66
N ILE A 96 -1.34 7.05 -5.66
CA ILE A 96 -1.20 6.25 -6.88
C ILE A 96 -0.96 7.15 -8.08
#